data_d7bd6d528db2449f1801501a1f3c6b72
#
_entry.id   d7bd6d528db2449f1801501a1f3c6b72
#
_cell.length_a   1.000
_cell.length_b   1.000
_cell.length_c   1.000
_cell.angle_alpha   90.00
_cell.angle_beta   90.00
_cell.angle_gamma   90.00
#
_symmetry.space_group_name_H-M   'P 1'
#
loop_
_entity.id
_entity.type
_entity.pdbx_description
1 polymer ?
#
loop_
_entity_poly.entity_id
_entity_poly.type
_entity_poly.pdbx_seq_one_letter_code
_entity_poly.pdbx_strand_id
1 'polypeptide(L)'
;LFNMTEFMRPTVTIEEVNDTVARFIVEPLERGYGYTLGNCMRRVLLSSLDGAKATAIQIDGVQHEFTTAEGVIEDITDIVLNVKGLVFSALNGDISEATAHVHAEGPCTVTGADLEVPTEFSLINPEHVIATVADGGTLEMTVRIGVGRGYVSAERNKRTEDPIGVIHVDSLFSPVRRCTMNVTDTRVGQRTDYDKLVLEVETDGSIEPIDAVTRAANIINQYMGAFLSLTSTPEEEEGEVPSIFAPEGQESNAELDKQIEDLDLSVRSYNCLKRAGIHSVRQLVEYSENDLLNIRN
;
A
#
# COMPACT_ATOMS: atom_id res chain seq x y z
N LEU A 1 -5.34 40.59 24.52
CA LEU A 1 -6.15 39.35 24.40
C LEU A 1 -6.47 39.18 22.93
N PHE A 2 -5.57 38.48 22.20
CA PHE A 2 -5.89 37.97 20.86
C PHE A 2 -6.90 36.84 21.05
N ASN A 3 -8.18 37.08 20.69
CA ASN A 3 -9.10 35.99 20.42
C ASN A 3 -8.53 35.24 19.19
N MET A 4 -7.84 34.15 19.43
CA MET A 4 -7.62 33.17 18.37
C MET A 4 -9.02 32.69 17.97
N THR A 5 -9.43 33.04 16.76
CA THR A 5 -10.65 32.53 16.13
C THR A 5 -10.43 31.02 16.01
N GLU A 6 -11.10 30.26 16.84
CA GLU A 6 -11.06 28.80 16.84
C GLU A 6 -11.59 28.34 15.48
N PHE A 7 -10.77 27.64 14.71
CA PHE A 7 -11.23 27.04 13.46
C PHE A 7 -12.37 26.07 13.78
N MET A 8 -13.47 26.20 13.05
CA MET A 8 -14.59 25.30 13.20
C MET A 8 -14.16 23.90 12.76
N ARG A 9 -14.39 22.89 13.61
CA ARG A 9 -14.05 21.51 13.29
C ARG A 9 -15.04 20.98 12.25
N PRO A 10 -14.60 20.55 11.07
CA PRO A 10 -15.46 19.93 10.08
C PRO A 10 -15.92 18.55 10.55
N THR A 11 -17.09 18.15 10.11
CA THR A 11 -17.59 16.78 10.21
C THR A 11 -17.46 16.09 8.87
N VAL A 12 -17.19 14.80 8.89
CA VAL A 12 -17.15 13.94 7.69
C VAL A 12 -18.36 13.02 7.75
N THR A 13 -19.25 13.14 6.75
CA THR A 13 -20.35 12.20 6.54
C THR A 13 -20.02 11.31 5.35
N ILE A 14 -20.24 10.01 5.51
CA ILE A 14 -19.95 9.00 4.48
C ILE A 14 -21.28 8.51 3.92
N GLU A 15 -21.43 8.55 2.60
CA GLU A 15 -22.51 7.94 1.85
C GLU A 15 -21.91 6.80 1.00
N GLU A 16 -22.11 5.57 1.43
CA GLU A 16 -21.73 4.39 0.64
C GLU A 16 -22.73 4.23 -0.51
N VAL A 17 -22.21 4.21 -1.74
CA VAL A 17 -23.04 3.99 -2.93
C VAL A 17 -23.07 2.49 -3.26
N ASN A 18 -21.90 1.85 -3.16
CA ASN A 18 -21.70 0.40 -3.25
C ASN A 18 -20.34 0.03 -2.66
N ASP A 19 -19.95 -1.25 -2.70
CA ASP A 19 -18.71 -1.77 -2.12
C ASP A 19 -17.43 -1.10 -2.64
N THR A 20 -17.48 -0.52 -3.85
CA THR A 20 -16.33 0.11 -4.50
C THR A 20 -16.45 1.62 -4.65
N VAL A 21 -17.60 2.22 -4.33
CA VAL A 21 -17.87 3.66 -4.50
C VAL A 21 -18.45 4.26 -3.23
N ALA A 22 -17.79 5.29 -2.71
CA ALA A 22 -18.32 6.07 -1.60
C ALA A 22 -18.14 7.59 -1.82
N ARG A 23 -19.04 8.37 -1.21
CA ARG A 23 -18.99 9.83 -1.14
C ARG A 23 -18.64 10.26 0.27
N PHE A 24 -17.67 11.13 0.37
CA PHE A 24 -17.20 11.74 1.61
C PHE A 24 -17.62 13.22 1.57
N ILE A 25 -18.51 13.61 2.46
CA ILE A 25 -19.02 14.98 2.60
C ILE A 25 -18.32 15.59 3.80
N VAL A 26 -17.54 16.63 3.56
CA VAL A 26 -16.77 17.34 4.59
C VAL A 26 -17.29 18.77 4.71
N GLU A 27 -17.93 19.07 5.82
CA GLU A 27 -18.52 20.39 6.10
C GLU A 27 -18.65 20.65 7.61
N PRO A 28 -18.63 21.92 8.07
CA PRO A 28 -18.26 23.11 7.32
C PRO A 28 -16.75 23.28 7.25
N LEU A 29 -16.25 23.82 6.15
CA LEU A 29 -14.86 24.21 5.97
C LEU A 29 -14.77 25.73 5.81
N GLU A 30 -13.71 26.36 6.31
CA GLU A 30 -13.45 27.75 6.03
C GLU A 30 -13.28 27.97 4.51
N ARG A 31 -13.66 29.14 4.03
CA ARG A 31 -13.64 29.49 2.61
C ARG A 31 -12.29 29.21 1.96
N GLY A 32 -12.30 28.45 0.86
CA GLY A 32 -11.12 28.04 0.11
C GLY A 32 -10.51 26.71 0.55
N TYR A 33 -10.79 26.25 1.79
CA TYR A 33 -10.26 24.97 2.28
C TYR A 33 -10.88 23.77 1.57
N GLY A 34 -12.12 23.87 1.08
CA GLY A 34 -12.73 22.83 0.27
C GLY A 34 -11.87 22.47 -0.96
N TYR A 35 -11.42 23.48 -1.70
CA TYR A 35 -10.54 23.29 -2.85
C TYR A 35 -9.15 22.79 -2.45
N THR A 36 -8.58 23.34 -1.38
CA THR A 36 -7.25 22.96 -0.91
C THR A 36 -7.21 21.50 -0.49
N LEU A 37 -8.10 21.08 0.39
CA LEU A 37 -8.18 19.71 0.89
C LEU A 37 -8.62 18.74 -0.20
N GLY A 38 -9.63 19.11 -1.00
CA GLY A 38 -10.14 18.27 -2.08
C GLY A 38 -9.07 17.95 -3.13
N ASN A 39 -8.30 18.95 -3.58
CA ASN A 39 -7.22 18.73 -4.54
C ASN A 39 -6.07 17.93 -3.93
N CYS A 40 -5.71 18.19 -2.68
CA CYS A 40 -4.67 17.44 -1.97
C CYS A 40 -5.05 15.96 -1.87
N MET A 41 -6.23 15.66 -1.35
CA MET A 41 -6.76 14.29 -1.22
C MET A 41 -6.85 13.58 -2.57
N ARG A 42 -7.45 14.25 -3.58
CA ARG A 42 -7.58 13.68 -4.92
C ARG A 42 -6.24 13.29 -5.53
N ARG A 43 -5.22 14.13 -5.39
CA ARG A 43 -3.88 13.84 -5.93
C ARG A 43 -3.24 12.65 -5.24
N VAL A 44 -3.31 12.58 -3.91
CA VAL A 44 -2.73 11.48 -3.14
C VAL A 44 -3.45 10.17 -3.41
N LEU A 45 -4.79 10.18 -3.46
CA LEU A 45 -5.61 9.02 -3.79
C LEU A 45 -5.25 8.42 -5.15
N LEU A 46 -5.02 9.25 -6.18
CA LEU A 46 -4.76 8.77 -7.55
C LEU A 46 -3.30 8.36 -7.79
N SER A 47 -2.34 8.82 -6.96
CA SER A 47 -0.91 8.63 -7.28
C SER A 47 -0.06 7.97 -6.20
N SER A 48 -0.51 7.93 -4.96
CA SER A 48 0.39 7.62 -3.84
C SER A 48 0.02 6.38 -3.05
N LEU A 49 -1.14 5.79 -3.32
CA LEU A 49 -1.55 4.54 -2.69
C LEU A 49 -0.87 3.35 -3.34
N ASP A 50 -0.53 2.37 -2.51
CA ASP A 50 0.04 1.09 -2.94
C ASP A 50 -1.06 0.19 -3.50
N GLY A 51 -0.70 -0.63 -4.47
CA GLY A 51 -1.55 -1.68 -5.02
C GLY A 51 -0.73 -2.82 -5.59
N ALA A 52 -1.40 -3.92 -5.91
CA ALA A 52 -0.80 -5.12 -6.49
C ALA A 52 -1.29 -5.31 -7.93
N LYS A 53 -0.38 -5.53 -8.89
CA LYS A 53 -0.71 -5.76 -10.31
C LYS A 53 0.26 -6.74 -10.95
N ALA A 54 -0.15 -7.32 -12.08
CA ALA A 54 0.74 -8.09 -12.94
C ALA A 54 1.83 -7.18 -13.51
N THR A 55 3.08 -7.62 -13.46
CA THR A 55 4.27 -6.90 -13.94
C THR A 55 4.93 -7.57 -15.13
N ALA A 56 4.77 -8.88 -15.25
CA ALA A 56 5.24 -9.67 -16.38
C ALA A 56 4.42 -10.95 -16.52
N ILE A 57 4.39 -11.50 -17.73
CA ILE A 57 3.87 -12.84 -18.01
C ILE A 57 4.91 -13.64 -18.78
N GLN A 58 4.83 -14.95 -18.66
CA GLN A 58 5.58 -15.88 -19.47
C GLN A 58 4.63 -17.00 -19.88
N ILE A 59 4.58 -17.30 -21.18
CA ILE A 59 3.75 -18.37 -21.76
C ILE A 59 4.70 -19.36 -22.43
N ASP A 60 4.48 -20.64 -22.20
CA ASP A 60 5.32 -21.67 -22.79
C ASP A 60 5.23 -21.63 -24.32
N GLY A 61 6.37 -21.78 -24.98
CA GLY A 61 6.48 -21.71 -26.44
C GLY A 61 6.42 -20.29 -27.04
N VAL A 62 6.21 -19.24 -26.25
CA VAL A 62 6.10 -17.85 -26.70
C VAL A 62 7.40 -17.08 -26.37
N GLN A 63 7.94 -16.37 -27.36
CA GLN A 63 9.19 -15.61 -27.20
C GLN A 63 8.98 -14.08 -27.18
N HIS A 64 7.88 -13.58 -27.71
CA HIS A 64 7.58 -12.14 -27.77
C HIS A 64 6.08 -11.89 -27.93
N GLU A 65 5.64 -10.69 -27.64
CA GLU A 65 4.24 -10.26 -27.59
C GLU A 65 3.49 -10.25 -28.94
N PHE A 66 4.22 -10.24 -30.06
CA PHE A 66 3.63 -10.17 -31.41
C PHE A 66 3.48 -11.55 -32.07
N THR A 67 3.18 -12.56 -31.30
CA THR A 67 2.97 -13.95 -31.77
C THR A 67 1.65 -14.48 -31.25
N THR A 68 1.30 -15.68 -31.64
CA THR A 68 0.15 -16.43 -31.14
C THR A 68 0.64 -17.65 -30.39
N ALA A 69 -0.09 -18.06 -29.34
CA ALA A 69 0.13 -19.32 -28.66
C ALA A 69 -0.60 -20.45 -29.40
N GLU A 70 0.06 -21.58 -29.62
CA GLU A 70 -0.54 -22.72 -30.29
C GLU A 70 -1.72 -23.29 -29.48
N GLY A 71 -2.89 -23.43 -30.11
CA GLY A 71 -4.08 -23.93 -29.44
C GLY A 71 -4.82 -22.90 -28.57
N VAL A 72 -4.44 -21.61 -28.58
CA VAL A 72 -5.16 -20.51 -27.93
C VAL A 72 -5.78 -19.61 -28.99
N ILE A 73 -6.99 -19.14 -28.72
CA ILE A 73 -7.78 -18.35 -29.73
C ILE A 73 -7.27 -16.92 -29.77
N GLU A 74 -7.03 -16.31 -28.61
CA GLU A 74 -6.54 -14.94 -28.47
C GLU A 74 -5.06 -14.85 -28.86
N ASP A 75 -4.64 -13.72 -29.40
CA ASP A 75 -3.21 -13.44 -29.56
C ASP A 75 -2.57 -13.02 -28.21
N ILE A 76 -1.24 -13.02 -28.18
CA ILE A 76 -0.52 -12.70 -26.94
C ILE A 76 -0.80 -11.27 -26.47
N THR A 77 -1.03 -10.34 -27.38
CA THR A 77 -1.36 -8.95 -27.04
C THR A 77 -2.70 -8.87 -26.31
N ASP A 78 -3.70 -9.62 -26.76
CA ASP A 78 -5.01 -9.71 -26.12
C ASP A 78 -4.90 -10.38 -24.74
N ILE A 79 -4.11 -11.44 -24.63
CA ILE A 79 -3.84 -12.09 -23.32
C ILE A 79 -3.19 -11.10 -22.35
N VAL A 80 -2.19 -10.32 -22.80
CA VAL A 80 -1.57 -9.26 -21.99
C VAL A 80 -2.61 -8.25 -21.53
N LEU A 81 -3.51 -7.78 -22.39
CA LEU A 81 -4.56 -6.84 -22.04
C LEU A 81 -5.55 -7.46 -21.02
N ASN A 82 -5.89 -8.72 -21.18
CA ASN A 82 -6.76 -9.44 -20.25
C ASN A 82 -6.07 -9.59 -18.87
N VAL A 83 -4.79 -9.95 -18.83
CA VAL A 83 -4.01 -10.04 -17.58
C VAL A 83 -3.91 -8.69 -16.86
N LYS A 84 -3.80 -7.58 -17.59
CA LYS A 84 -3.86 -6.22 -17.03
C LYS A 84 -5.19 -5.91 -16.33
N GLY A 85 -6.27 -6.57 -16.75
CA GLY A 85 -7.59 -6.47 -16.13
C GLY A 85 -7.72 -7.19 -14.81
N LEU A 86 -6.78 -8.06 -14.44
CA LEU A 86 -6.78 -8.75 -13.16
C LEU A 86 -6.50 -7.76 -12.01
N VAL A 87 -7.25 -7.93 -10.93
CA VAL A 87 -7.15 -7.09 -9.74
C VAL A 87 -6.69 -7.95 -8.57
N PHE A 88 -5.49 -7.65 -8.07
CA PHE A 88 -4.91 -8.33 -6.91
C PHE A 88 -4.92 -7.43 -5.69
N SER A 89 -5.06 -8.04 -4.51
CA SER A 89 -4.86 -7.39 -3.22
C SER A 89 -3.73 -8.10 -2.48
N ALA A 90 -2.75 -7.35 -1.97
CA ALA A 90 -1.71 -7.89 -1.11
C ALA A 90 -2.25 -8.03 0.31
N LEU A 91 -2.15 -9.23 0.89
CA LEU A 91 -2.64 -9.53 2.23
C LEU A 91 -1.62 -9.20 3.32
N ASN A 92 -0.33 -9.27 2.99
CA ASN A 92 0.77 -8.98 3.90
C ASN A 92 1.65 -7.86 3.32
N GLY A 93 1.96 -6.84 4.14
CA GLY A 93 2.73 -5.66 3.72
C GLY A 93 4.21 -5.90 3.40
N ASP A 94 4.77 -7.06 3.75
CA ASP A 94 6.20 -7.36 3.64
C ASP A 94 6.61 -8.00 2.31
N ILE A 95 5.64 -8.36 1.46
CA ILE A 95 5.92 -9.05 0.20
C ILE A 95 5.79 -8.09 -0.96
N SER A 96 6.91 -7.89 -1.65
CA SER A 96 6.98 -7.00 -2.81
C SER A 96 6.58 -7.68 -4.12
N GLU A 97 6.67 -9.02 -4.18
CA GLU A 97 6.45 -9.77 -5.42
C GLU A 97 6.13 -11.25 -5.17
N ALA A 98 5.31 -11.83 -6.07
CA ALA A 98 5.05 -13.26 -6.13
C ALA A 98 4.75 -13.70 -7.57
N THR A 99 4.68 -15.02 -7.77
CA THR A 99 4.41 -15.63 -9.07
C THR A 99 3.19 -16.53 -8.96
N ALA A 100 2.21 -16.29 -9.83
CA ALA A 100 1.03 -17.13 -9.99
C ALA A 100 1.17 -17.97 -11.25
N HIS A 101 0.58 -19.16 -11.25
CA HIS A 101 0.64 -20.12 -12.35
C HIS A 101 -0.77 -20.48 -12.82
N VAL A 102 -0.90 -20.75 -14.11
CA VAL A 102 -2.10 -21.37 -14.68
C VAL A 102 -1.69 -22.45 -15.67
N HIS A 103 -2.35 -23.59 -15.57
CA HIS A 103 -2.28 -24.69 -16.52
C HIS A 103 -3.70 -25.06 -16.95
N ALA A 104 -3.97 -25.05 -18.23
CA ALA A 104 -5.29 -25.37 -18.78
C ALA A 104 -5.17 -26.21 -20.04
N GLU A 105 -6.01 -27.26 -20.13
CA GLU A 105 -6.16 -28.13 -21.30
C GLU A 105 -7.53 -27.85 -21.95
N GLY A 106 -7.53 -27.60 -23.26
CA GLY A 106 -8.75 -27.27 -24.01
C GLY A 106 -9.64 -28.47 -24.29
N PRO A 107 -10.92 -28.19 -24.67
CA PRO A 107 -11.49 -26.88 -24.87
C PRO A 107 -11.99 -26.24 -23.56
N CYS A 108 -11.52 -25.08 -23.20
CA CYS A 108 -11.98 -24.33 -22.01
C CYS A 108 -11.74 -22.82 -22.13
N THR A 109 -12.47 -22.05 -21.33
CA THR A 109 -12.20 -20.62 -21.11
C THR A 109 -11.44 -20.48 -19.80
N VAL A 110 -10.25 -19.95 -19.87
CA VAL A 110 -9.38 -19.69 -18.73
C VAL A 110 -9.75 -18.36 -18.11
N THR A 111 -10.03 -18.38 -16.83
CA THR A 111 -10.42 -17.20 -16.04
C THR A 111 -9.42 -16.95 -14.92
N GLY A 112 -9.60 -15.87 -14.18
CA GLY A 112 -8.80 -15.62 -12.98
C GLY A 112 -8.92 -16.71 -11.91
N ALA A 113 -10.05 -17.45 -11.87
CA ALA A 113 -10.26 -18.53 -10.93
C ALA A 113 -9.32 -19.73 -11.15
N ASP A 114 -8.83 -19.91 -12.39
CA ASP A 114 -7.91 -20.98 -12.77
C ASP A 114 -6.44 -20.62 -12.42
N LEU A 115 -6.19 -19.39 -11.98
CA LEU A 115 -4.87 -18.92 -11.61
C LEU A 115 -4.53 -19.36 -10.18
N GLU A 116 -3.45 -20.13 -10.02
CA GLU A 116 -2.91 -20.49 -8.72
C GLU A 116 -2.16 -19.30 -8.10
N VAL A 117 -2.91 -18.45 -7.38
CA VAL A 117 -2.37 -17.26 -6.74
C VAL A 117 -1.74 -17.64 -5.40
N PRO A 118 -0.51 -17.19 -5.09
CA PRO A 118 0.11 -17.40 -3.80
C PRO A 118 -0.71 -16.81 -2.65
N THR A 119 -0.60 -17.41 -1.45
CA THR A 119 -1.39 -17.08 -0.26
C THR A 119 -1.23 -15.64 0.25
N GLU A 120 -0.17 -14.98 -0.16
CA GLU A 120 0.16 -13.60 0.17
C GLU A 120 -0.67 -12.58 -0.63
N PHE A 121 -1.26 -13.04 -1.72
CA PHE A 121 -2.13 -12.23 -2.58
C PHE A 121 -3.52 -12.88 -2.67
N SER A 122 -4.54 -12.04 -2.89
CA SER A 122 -5.87 -12.50 -3.27
C SER A 122 -6.27 -11.87 -4.60
N LEU A 123 -6.95 -12.66 -5.44
CA LEU A 123 -7.55 -12.18 -6.68
C LEU A 123 -8.99 -11.72 -6.38
N ILE A 124 -9.31 -10.49 -6.79
CA ILE A 124 -10.60 -9.85 -6.49
C ILE A 124 -11.67 -10.17 -7.54
N ASN A 125 -11.24 -10.36 -8.80
CA ASN A 125 -12.14 -10.62 -9.94
C ASN A 125 -11.87 -11.98 -10.59
N PRO A 126 -12.15 -13.11 -9.90
CA PRO A 126 -11.84 -14.45 -10.38
C PRO A 126 -12.56 -14.85 -11.66
N GLU A 127 -13.71 -14.24 -11.96
CA GLU A 127 -14.47 -14.47 -13.20
C GLU A 127 -13.90 -13.76 -14.43
N HIS A 128 -12.86 -12.94 -14.28
CA HIS A 128 -12.26 -12.23 -15.39
C HIS A 128 -11.58 -13.19 -16.37
N VAL A 129 -12.00 -13.14 -17.64
CA VAL A 129 -11.47 -14.03 -18.69
C VAL A 129 -10.06 -13.61 -19.08
N ILE A 130 -9.16 -14.60 -19.15
CA ILE A 130 -7.76 -14.41 -19.53
C ILE A 130 -7.54 -14.86 -20.98
N ALA A 131 -7.95 -16.09 -21.32
CA ALA A 131 -7.78 -16.67 -22.64
C ALA A 131 -8.80 -17.80 -22.88
N THR A 132 -8.95 -18.22 -24.14
CA THR A 132 -9.77 -19.37 -24.55
C THR A 132 -8.87 -20.41 -25.23
N VAL A 133 -8.82 -21.60 -24.66
CA VAL A 133 -8.03 -22.72 -25.18
C VAL A 133 -8.93 -23.56 -26.09
N ALA A 134 -8.47 -23.78 -27.34
CA ALA A 134 -9.17 -24.59 -28.33
C ALA A 134 -9.08 -26.10 -28.03
N ASP A 135 -9.85 -26.88 -28.74
CA ASP A 135 -9.82 -28.37 -28.63
C ASP A 135 -8.42 -28.92 -28.94
N GLY A 136 -7.88 -29.69 -27.99
CA GLY A 136 -6.51 -30.23 -28.06
C GLY A 136 -5.37 -29.23 -27.82
N GLY A 137 -5.70 -27.96 -27.55
CA GLY A 137 -4.74 -26.94 -27.13
C GLY A 137 -4.37 -27.05 -25.65
N THR A 138 -3.25 -26.45 -25.29
CA THR A 138 -2.80 -26.30 -23.88
C THR A 138 -2.30 -24.89 -23.65
N LEU A 139 -2.58 -24.32 -22.48
CA LEU A 139 -2.02 -23.05 -22.04
C LEU A 139 -1.28 -23.28 -20.74
N GLU A 140 0.02 -23.01 -20.75
CA GLU A 140 0.83 -22.93 -19.55
C GLU A 140 1.41 -21.52 -19.45
N MET A 141 0.99 -20.78 -18.41
CA MET A 141 1.35 -19.38 -18.23
C MET A 141 1.72 -19.09 -16.79
N THR A 142 2.72 -18.27 -16.65
CA THR A 142 3.19 -17.72 -15.36
C THR A 142 2.93 -16.22 -15.35
N VAL A 143 2.34 -15.72 -14.28
CA VAL A 143 2.06 -14.30 -14.06
C VAL A 143 2.85 -13.81 -12.85
N ARG A 144 3.74 -12.86 -13.07
CA ARG A 144 4.47 -12.19 -12.00
C ARG A 144 3.61 -11.05 -11.45
N ILE A 145 3.31 -11.08 -10.15
CA ILE A 145 2.54 -10.07 -9.43
C ILE A 145 3.53 -9.24 -8.63
N GLY A 146 3.46 -7.92 -8.74
CA GLY A 146 4.28 -6.99 -7.96
C GLY A 146 3.41 -6.01 -7.18
N VAL A 147 3.98 -5.46 -6.10
CA VAL A 147 3.40 -4.34 -5.34
C VAL A 147 4.13 -3.06 -5.70
N GLY A 148 3.39 -1.99 -5.93
CA GLY A 148 3.98 -0.72 -6.33
C GLY A 148 3.01 0.45 -6.17
N ARG A 149 3.41 1.62 -6.69
CA ARG A 149 2.66 2.88 -6.63
C ARG A 149 2.52 3.51 -8.00
N GLY A 150 1.35 4.08 -8.26
CA GLY A 150 1.08 4.82 -9.47
C GLY A 150 1.21 3.96 -10.73
N TYR A 151 1.79 4.51 -11.80
CA TYR A 151 1.99 3.84 -13.08
C TYR A 151 3.47 3.50 -13.29
N VAL A 152 3.72 2.24 -13.64
CA VAL A 152 5.06 1.76 -14.01
C VAL A 152 4.98 1.16 -15.41
N SER A 153 5.79 1.66 -16.34
CA SER A 153 5.83 1.15 -17.71
C SER A 153 6.47 -0.24 -17.79
N ALA A 154 6.10 -1.01 -18.82
CA ALA A 154 6.69 -2.33 -19.10
C ALA A 154 8.22 -2.31 -19.16
N GLU A 155 8.81 -1.22 -19.72
CA GLU A 155 10.27 -1.05 -19.76
C GLU A 155 10.91 -0.95 -18.37
N ARG A 156 10.21 -0.34 -17.39
CA ARG A 156 10.69 -0.25 -16.01
C ARG A 156 10.49 -1.55 -15.24
N ASN A 157 9.51 -2.37 -15.61
CA ASN A 157 9.30 -3.69 -15.05
C ASN A 157 10.33 -4.70 -15.57
N LYS A 158 11.06 -4.36 -16.65
CA LYS A 158 12.10 -5.21 -17.23
C LYS A 158 13.31 -5.33 -16.31
N ARG A 159 13.76 -6.57 -16.11
CA ARG A 159 14.96 -6.89 -15.34
C ARG A 159 16.04 -7.45 -16.24
N THR A 160 17.27 -7.16 -15.91
CA THR A 160 18.43 -7.63 -16.67
C THR A 160 18.58 -9.17 -16.60
N GLU A 161 18.03 -9.78 -15.55
CA GLU A 161 18.12 -11.21 -15.26
C GLU A 161 16.95 -12.02 -15.83
N ASP A 162 15.94 -11.35 -16.42
CA ASP A 162 14.77 -12.04 -16.94
C ASP A 162 15.13 -12.92 -18.15
N PRO A 163 14.67 -14.19 -18.18
CA PRO A 163 14.93 -15.09 -19.29
C PRO A 163 14.23 -14.62 -20.59
N ILE A 164 14.67 -15.16 -21.69
CA ILE A 164 14.00 -14.94 -23.00
C ILE A 164 12.59 -15.53 -22.92
N GLY A 165 11.60 -14.79 -23.46
CA GLY A 165 10.20 -15.21 -23.43
C GLY A 165 9.37 -14.56 -22.31
N VAL A 166 9.98 -13.83 -21.39
CA VAL A 166 9.24 -12.99 -20.42
C VAL A 166 8.74 -11.73 -21.12
N ILE A 167 7.44 -11.55 -21.11
CA ILE A 167 6.75 -10.37 -21.65
C ILE A 167 6.41 -9.45 -20.48
N HIS A 168 6.99 -8.26 -20.49
CA HIS A 168 6.77 -7.26 -19.44
C HIS A 168 5.48 -6.51 -19.71
N VAL A 169 4.73 -6.28 -18.63
CA VAL A 169 3.42 -5.62 -18.67
C VAL A 169 3.53 -4.29 -17.94
N ASP A 170 2.97 -3.25 -18.51
CA ASP A 170 2.81 -1.98 -17.82
C ASP A 170 1.73 -2.11 -16.73
N SER A 171 2.03 -1.60 -15.56
CA SER A 171 1.22 -1.81 -14.36
C SER A 171 0.71 -0.49 -13.81
N LEU A 172 -0.62 -0.37 -13.67
CA LEU A 172 -1.26 0.72 -12.95
C LEU A 172 -1.60 0.23 -11.55
N PHE A 173 -0.70 0.49 -10.60
CA PHE A 173 -0.81 0.00 -9.22
C PHE A 173 -1.86 0.73 -8.40
N SER A 174 -2.24 1.98 -8.77
CA SER A 174 -3.24 2.73 -8.01
C SER A 174 -4.55 1.96 -7.88
N PRO A 175 -5.01 1.67 -6.64
CA PRO A 175 -6.28 1.00 -6.41
C PRO A 175 -7.49 1.92 -6.64
N VAL A 176 -7.28 3.23 -6.76
CA VAL A 176 -8.33 4.21 -7.01
C VAL A 176 -8.45 4.45 -8.50
N ARG A 177 -9.61 4.06 -9.07
CA ARG A 177 -9.93 4.24 -10.49
C ARG A 177 -10.35 5.66 -10.81
N ARG A 178 -11.17 6.25 -9.94
CA ARG A 178 -11.72 7.58 -10.13
C ARG A 178 -11.87 8.31 -8.80
N CYS A 179 -11.49 9.58 -8.81
CA CYS A 179 -11.72 10.47 -7.69
C CYS A 179 -12.22 11.81 -8.24
N THR A 180 -13.46 12.15 -7.91
CA THR A 180 -14.05 13.43 -8.28
C THR A 180 -14.25 14.27 -7.03
N MET A 181 -14.17 15.59 -7.19
CA MET A 181 -14.43 16.52 -6.10
C MET A 181 -15.38 17.61 -6.57
N ASN A 182 -16.29 18.01 -5.68
CA ASN A 182 -17.17 19.16 -5.86
C ASN A 182 -17.16 20.01 -4.59
N VAL A 183 -17.04 21.31 -4.76
CA VAL A 183 -17.07 22.27 -3.65
C VAL A 183 -18.24 23.21 -3.85
N THR A 184 -19.09 23.32 -2.85
CA THR A 184 -20.26 24.19 -2.84
C THR A 184 -20.29 25.00 -1.56
N ASP A 185 -20.98 26.12 -1.58
CA ASP A 185 -21.20 26.93 -0.37
C ASP A 185 -22.14 26.20 0.60
N THR A 186 -21.85 26.32 1.89
CA THR A 186 -22.72 25.82 2.97
C THR A 186 -22.96 26.91 4.00
N ARG A 187 -24.10 26.81 4.73
CA ARG A 187 -24.50 27.78 5.71
C ARG A 187 -24.28 27.26 7.13
N VAL A 188 -23.63 28.10 7.95
CA VAL A 188 -23.53 27.87 9.39
C VAL A 188 -24.04 29.09 10.15
N GLY A 189 -25.20 28.93 10.78
CA GLY A 189 -25.85 30.03 11.46
C GLY A 189 -26.28 31.15 10.49
N GLN A 190 -25.69 32.34 10.65
CA GLN A 190 -25.94 33.48 9.77
C GLN A 190 -24.90 33.66 8.66
N ARG A 191 -23.79 32.89 8.71
CA ARG A 191 -22.74 32.92 7.68
C ARG A 191 -23.04 31.89 6.60
N THR A 192 -22.88 32.31 5.33
CA THR A 192 -23.16 31.47 4.14
C THR A 192 -21.92 31.27 3.27
N ASP A 193 -20.76 31.60 3.82
CA ASP A 193 -19.44 31.60 3.12
C ASP A 193 -18.51 30.45 3.53
N TYR A 194 -19.07 29.38 4.09
CA TYR A 194 -18.32 28.13 4.35
C TYR A 194 -18.37 27.22 3.15
N ASP A 195 -17.29 26.44 2.96
CA ASP A 195 -17.23 25.42 1.93
C ASP A 195 -17.79 24.08 2.44
N LYS A 196 -18.48 23.38 1.54
CA LYS A 196 -18.85 21.98 1.63
C LYS A 196 -18.09 21.23 0.53
N LEU A 197 -17.19 20.35 0.90
CA LEU A 197 -16.48 19.47 0.00
C LEU A 197 -17.21 18.13 -0.11
N VAL A 198 -17.50 17.71 -1.33
CA VAL A 198 -17.97 16.36 -1.66
C VAL A 198 -16.86 15.67 -2.47
N LEU A 199 -16.30 14.62 -1.93
CA LEU A 199 -15.28 13.79 -2.56
C LEU A 199 -15.88 12.42 -2.87
N GLU A 200 -16.03 12.07 -4.15
CA GLU A 200 -16.49 10.74 -4.58
C GLU A 200 -15.28 9.92 -5.02
N VAL A 201 -15.12 8.75 -4.42
CA VAL A 201 -13.99 7.85 -4.63
C VAL A 201 -14.51 6.51 -5.13
N GLU A 202 -13.96 6.05 -6.25
CA GLU A 202 -14.21 4.74 -6.84
C GLU A 202 -12.91 3.93 -6.86
N THR A 203 -12.93 2.74 -6.24
CA THR A 203 -11.80 1.82 -6.18
C THR A 203 -11.96 0.68 -7.19
N ASP A 204 -10.93 -0.12 -7.35
CA ASP A 204 -10.96 -1.33 -8.18
C ASP A 204 -11.44 -2.58 -7.40
N GLY A 205 -11.78 -2.42 -6.11
CA GLY A 205 -12.21 -3.48 -5.21
C GLY A 205 -11.08 -4.11 -4.39
N SER A 206 -9.81 -3.79 -4.67
CA SER A 206 -8.67 -4.28 -3.88
C SER A 206 -8.56 -3.60 -2.52
N ILE A 207 -9.20 -2.45 -2.35
CA ILE A 207 -9.29 -1.67 -1.12
C ILE A 207 -10.67 -1.04 -1.01
N GLU A 208 -11.20 -0.93 0.20
CA GLU A 208 -12.44 -0.19 0.46
C GLU A 208 -12.22 1.32 0.31
N PRO A 209 -13.23 2.08 -0.20
CA PRO A 209 -13.10 3.54 -0.36
C PRO A 209 -12.74 4.28 0.93
N ILE A 210 -13.25 3.80 2.09
CA ILE A 210 -12.96 4.39 3.41
C ILE A 210 -11.49 4.20 3.76
N ASP A 211 -10.95 3.01 3.55
CA ASP A 211 -9.54 2.71 3.80
C ASP A 211 -8.62 3.49 2.87
N ALA A 212 -9.00 3.62 1.59
CA ALA A 212 -8.25 4.42 0.62
C ALA A 212 -8.13 5.89 1.08
N VAL A 213 -9.24 6.50 1.50
CA VAL A 213 -9.26 7.88 2.01
C VAL A 213 -8.46 8.01 3.30
N THR A 214 -8.57 7.03 4.21
CA THR A 214 -7.83 7.02 5.47
C THR A 214 -6.32 6.92 5.22
N ARG A 215 -5.87 6.02 4.34
CA ARG A 215 -4.45 5.89 3.95
C ARG A 215 -3.94 7.17 3.29
N ALA A 216 -4.73 7.77 2.40
CA ALA A 216 -4.36 9.03 1.76
C ALA A 216 -4.21 10.18 2.77
N ALA A 217 -5.12 10.28 3.75
CA ALA A 217 -5.05 11.26 4.81
C ALA A 217 -3.81 11.07 5.69
N ASN A 218 -3.46 9.82 6.02
CA ASN A 218 -2.26 9.49 6.78
C ASN A 218 -0.99 9.89 6.03
N ILE A 219 -0.90 9.63 4.72
CA ILE A 219 0.23 10.07 3.89
C ILE A 219 0.38 11.59 3.95
N ILE A 220 -0.72 12.34 3.79
CA ILE A 220 -0.67 13.81 3.87
C ILE A 220 -0.21 14.27 5.25
N ASN A 221 -0.73 13.66 6.32
CA ASN A 221 -0.38 14.01 7.69
C ASN A 221 1.10 13.78 7.97
N GLN A 222 1.68 12.67 7.47
CA GLN A 222 3.11 12.39 7.61
C GLN A 222 3.97 13.46 6.91
N TYR A 223 3.61 13.88 5.68
CA TYR A 223 4.31 14.97 5.02
C TYR A 223 4.15 16.32 5.74
N MET A 224 2.96 16.58 6.32
CA MET A 224 2.74 17.77 7.14
C MET A 224 3.53 17.75 8.43
N GLY A 225 3.75 16.56 9.02
CA GLY A 225 4.60 16.35 10.19
C GLY A 225 6.01 16.93 10.02
N ALA A 226 6.59 16.81 8.81
CA ALA A 226 7.90 17.39 8.50
C ALA A 226 7.96 18.93 8.66
N PHE A 227 6.83 19.63 8.50
CA PHE A 227 6.76 21.07 8.74
C PHE A 227 6.55 21.39 10.21
N LEU A 228 5.92 20.51 10.97
CA LEU A 228 5.71 20.70 12.40
C LEU A 228 7.04 20.56 13.18
N SER A 229 7.94 19.69 12.72
CA SER A 229 9.26 19.49 13.34
C SER A 229 10.24 20.64 13.15
N LEU A 230 9.92 21.65 12.33
CA LEU A 230 10.80 22.81 12.11
C LEU A 230 11.05 23.66 13.38
N THR A 231 10.13 23.59 14.34
CA THR A 231 10.22 24.33 15.61
C THR A 231 10.66 23.49 16.79
N SER A 232 10.73 22.17 16.62
CA SER A 232 11.21 21.26 17.67
C SER A 232 12.73 21.32 17.73
N THR A 233 13.27 21.75 18.88
CA THR A 233 14.69 21.58 19.18
C THR A 233 14.97 20.08 19.34
N PRO A 234 16.17 19.58 18.97
CA PRO A 234 16.47 18.14 18.94
C PRO A 234 16.38 17.40 20.30
N GLU A 235 15.96 18.06 21.37
CA GLU A 235 15.93 17.52 22.73
C GLU A 235 14.54 17.09 23.21
N GLU A 236 13.46 17.23 22.38
CA GLU A 236 12.08 16.92 22.81
C GLU A 236 11.37 15.84 21.97
N GLU A 237 12.05 15.15 21.06
CA GLU A 237 11.46 14.06 20.25
C GLU A 237 11.76 12.67 20.83
N GLU A 238 11.29 12.36 22.04
CA GLU A 238 11.02 10.98 22.49
C GLU A 238 9.52 10.64 22.34
N GLY A 239 8.91 10.97 21.21
CA GLY A 239 7.55 10.62 20.86
C GLY A 239 7.51 10.09 19.44
N GLU A 240 7.26 8.78 19.28
CA GLU A 240 7.16 8.02 18.05
C GLU A 240 6.41 8.76 16.94
N VAL A 241 7.13 9.30 15.96
CA VAL A 241 6.58 9.61 14.63
C VAL A 241 6.95 8.45 13.71
N PRO A 242 6.00 7.64 13.22
CA PRO A 242 6.31 6.58 12.25
C PRO A 242 6.89 7.23 10.99
N SER A 243 8.17 7.08 10.75
CA SER A 243 8.85 7.68 9.61
C SER A 243 8.71 6.79 8.38
N ILE A 244 8.00 7.24 7.35
CA ILE A 244 8.02 6.62 6.03
C ILE A 244 9.39 6.74 5.32
N PHE A 245 10.32 7.47 5.90
CA PHE A 245 11.69 7.66 5.38
C PHE A 245 12.74 6.83 6.11
N ALA A 246 12.33 5.86 6.95
CA ALA A 246 13.30 4.91 7.50
C ALA A 246 13.85 4.04 6.37
N PRO A 247 15.18 3.89 6.23
CA PRO A 247 15.76 2.93 5.29
C PRO A 247 15.29 1.52 5.67
N GLU A 248 14.79 0.78 4.68
CA GLU A 248 14.44 -0.64 4.82
C GLU A 248 15.59 -1.38 5.52
N GLY A 249 15.35 -1.93 6.70
CA GLY A 249 16.30 -2.81 7.37
C GLY A 249 16.54 -2.61 8.87
N GLN A 250 15.75 -1.82 9.58
CA GLN A 250 15.79 -1.83 11.04
C GLN A 250 14.39 -2.11 11.62
N GLU A 251 14.19 -3.38 12.00
CA GLU A 251 13.11 -3.74 12.91
C GLU A 251 13.28 -2.92 14.20
N SER A 252 12.39 -1.96 14.42
CA SER A 252 12.30 -1.26 15.71
C SER A 252 11.70 -2.23 16.73
N ASN A 253 12.55 -3.02 17.35
CA ASN A 253 12.17 -3.82 18.49
C ASN A 253 12.00 -2.87 19.71
N ALA A 254 10.80 -2.34 19.88
CA ALA A 254 10.43 -1.52 21.05
C ALA A 254 10.72 -2.23 22.41
N GLU A 255 10.89 -3.54 22.36
CA GLU A 255 11.33 -4.34 23.52
C GLU A 255 12.82 -4.21 23.82
N LEU A 256 13.67 -3.94 22.84
CA LEU A 256 15.12 -3.78 23.04
C LEU A 256 15.50 -2.39 23.58
N ASP A 257 14.64 -1.40 23.42
CA ASP A 257 14.88 -0.03 23.89
C ASP A 257 14.35 0.22 25.32
N LYS A 258 13.69 -0.81 25.92
CA LYS A 258 13.31 -0.77 27.34
C LYS A 258 14.54 -0.61 28.23
N GLN A 259 14.42 0.22 29.26
CA GLN A 259 15.46 0.36 30.30
C GLN A 259 15.47 -0.89 31.18
N ILE A 260 16.65 -1.28 31.68
CA ILE A 260 16.75 -2.42 32.59
C ILE A 260 15.99 -2.17 33.92
N GLU A 261 15.60 -0.93 34.18
CA GLU A 261 14.77 -0.52 35.32
C GLU A 261 13.32 -1.01 35.18
N ASP A 262 12.83 -1.16 33.94
CA ASP A 262 11.48 -1.62 33.64
C ASP A 262 11.36 -3.15 33.61
N LEU A 263 12.50 -3.86 33.76
CA LEU A 263 12.52 -5.30 33.90
C LEU A 263 12.40 -5.66 35.37
N ASP A 264 11.48 -6.56 35.72
CA ASP A 264 11.30 -7.08 37.10
C ASP A 264 12.51 -7.91 37.61
N LEU A 265 13.68 -7.29 37.59
CA LEU A 265 14.92 -7.91 38.02
C LEU A 265 15.10 -7.79 39.58
N SER A 266 15.79 -8.78 40.14
CA SER A 266 16.16 -8.66 41.56
C SER A 266 17.08 -7.44 41.74
N VAL A 267 16.97 -6.76 42.91
CA VAL A 267 17.79 -5.60 43.26
C VAL A 267 19.29 -5.89 43.12
N ARG A 268 19.70 -7.13 43.35
CA ARG A 268 21.08 -7.57 43.20
C ARG A 268 21.51 -7.63 41.75
N SER A 269 20.66 -8.23 40.87
CA SER A 269 20.92 -8.32 39.44
C SER A 269 20.94 -6.95 38.76
N TYR A 270 20.01 -6.09 39.12
CA TYR A 270 19.94 -4.70 38.63
C TYR A 270 21.23 -3.92 38.98
N ASN A 271 21.68 -3.98 40.23
CA ASN A 271 22.88 -3.28 40.65
C ASN A 271 24.16 -3.82 39.98
N CYS A 272 24.22 -5.13 39.66
CA CYS A 272 25.34 -5.71 38.93
C CYS A 272 25.39 -5.19 37.48
N LEU A 273 24.26 -5.15 36.78
CA LEU A 273 24.17 -4.66 35.39
C LEU A 273 24.50 -3.16 35.33
N LYS A 274 23.97 -2.38 36.25
CA LYS A 274 24.24 -0.93 36.32
C LYS A 274 25.72 -0.61 36.57
N ARG A 275 26.42 -1.41 37.40
CA ARG A 275 27.87 -1.28 37.62
C ARG A 275 28.69 -1.68 36.38
N ALA A 276 28.18 -2.61 35.57
CA ALA A 276 28.79 -3.01 34.34
C ALA A 276 28.52 -2.00 33.17
N GLY A 277 27.75 -0.91 33.41
CA GLY A 277 27.44 0.11 32.42
C GLY A 277 26.33 -0.29 31.44
N ILE A 278 25.53 -1.33 31.76
CA ILE A 278 24.41 -1.79 30.98
C ILE A 278 23.15 -1.07 31.46
N HIS A 279 22.49 -0.30 30.61
CA HIS A 279 21.33 0.52 30.99
C HIS A 279 20.07 0.18 30.17
N SER A 280 20.20 -0.50 29.02
CA SER A 280 19.07 -0.88 28.16
C SER A 280 19.11 -2.38 27.83
N VAL A 281 17.95 -2.92 27.44
CA VAL A 281 17.82 -4.33 27.00
C VAL A 281 18.69 -4.58 25.76
N ARG A 282 18.82 -3.61 24.86
CA ARG A 282 19.70 -3.66 23.69
C ARG A 282 21.16 -3.94 24.09
N GLN A 283 21.67 -3.21 25.07
CA GLN A 283 23.02 -3.43 25.59
C GLN A 283 23.15 -4.79 26.27
N LEU A 284 22.10 -5.26 26.94
CA LEU A 284 22.10 -6.55 27.62
C LEU A 284 22.19 -7.73 26.63
N VAL A 285 21.51 -7.63 25.47
CA VAL A 285 21.51 -8.68 24.43
C VAL A 285 22.85 -8.75 23.68
N GLU A 286 23.64 -7.68 23.67
CA GLU A 286 24.99 -7.67 23.08
C GLU A 286 26.03 -8.49 23.88
N TYR A 287 25.75 -8.79 25.16
CA TYR A 287 26.62 -9.57 26.01
C TYR A 287 26.31 -11.06 25.91
N SER A 288 27.36 -11.89 25.80
CA SER A 288 27.20 -13.34 25.85
C SER A 288 26.92 -13.80 27.29
N GLU A 289 26.31 -15.00 27.45
CA GLU A 289 26.04 -15.59 28.75
C GLU A 289 27.31 -15.71 29.62
N ASN A 290 28.45 -16.01 29.00
CA ASN A 290 29.75 -16.10 29.68
C ASN A 290 30.25 -14.73 30.14
N ASP A 291 30.00 -13.66 29.42
CA ASP A 291 30.40 -12.31 29.82
C ASP A 291 29.55 -11.83 30.99
N LEU A 292 28.24 -12.15 30.98
CA LEU A 292 27.34 -11.82 32.12
C LEU A 292 27.70 -12.58 33.39
N LEU A 293 28.15 -13.84 33.28
CA LEU A 293 28.61 -14.62 34.45
C LEU A 293 29.93 -14.12 35.02
N ASN A 294 30.74 -13.43 34.21
CA ASN A 294 32.01 -12.84 34.63
C ASN A 294 31.89 -11.46 35.28
N ILE A 295 30.70 -10.83 35.29
CA ILE A 295 30.42 -9.59 35.98
C ILE A 295 30.44 -9.89 37.49
N ARG A 296 31.59 -9.65 38.12
CA ARG A 296 31.79 -9.89 39.58
C ARG A 296 30.91 -8.98 40.43
N ASN A 297 30.38 -9.58 41.51
CA ASN A 297 29.70 -8.92 42.63
C ASN A 297 30.50 -7.75 43.25
#